data_1d564945c183e65610227d35c6e01657
#
_entry.id   1d564945c183e65610227d35c6e01657
#
_cell.length_a   1.000
_cell.length_b   1.000
_cell.length_c   1.000
_cell.angle_alpha   90.00
_cell.angle_beta   90.00
_cell.angle_gamma   90.00
#
_symmetry.space_group_name_H-M   'P 1'
#
loop_
_entity.id
_entity.type
_entity.pdbx_description
1 polymer ?
#
loop_
_entity_poly.entity_id
_entity_poly.type
_entity_poly.pdbx_seq_one_letter_code
_entity_poly.pdbx_strand_id
1 'polypeptide(L)'
;LAVTDWAGDWGLPADVIKGGVAASGMYDLQPVQLSSRNQYLHIDDAAVARNSAMRQIPDRMPPMVIGYGENEQLEFRRHSQEFAAELRRRDHACTEIDMPGLNHFQMAEQFADANSPLMQACFELIGV
;
A
#
# COMPACT_ATOMS: atom_id res chain seq x y z
N LEU A 1 10.32 -1.80 -0.02
CA LEU A 1 10.95 -0.56 0.48
C LEU A 1 10.97 -0.51 2.01
N ALA A 2 9.85 -0.70 2.71
CA ALA A 2 9.78 -0.60 4.18
C ALA A 2 10.59 -1.68 4.92
N VAL A 3 10.82 -2.84 4.32
CA VAL A 3 11.59 -3.96 4.89
C VAL A 3 13.07 -3.97 4.46
N THR A 4 13.52 -2.98 3.70
CA THR A 4 14.91 -2.88 3.24
C THR A 4 15.79 -2.38 4.38
N ASP A 5 16.91 -3.05 4.64
CA ASP A 5 17.93 -2.52 5.55
C ASP A 5 18.76 -1.43 4.86
N TRP A 6 18.21 -0.22 4.86
CA TRP A 6 18.84 0.92 4.23
C TRP A 6 20.21 1.26 4.81
N ALA A 7 20.39 1.03 6.10
CA ALA A 7 21.66 1.32 6.77
C ALA A 7 22.71 0.24 6.48
N GLY A 8 22.36 -1.02 6.63
CA GLY A 8 23.28 -2.14 6.45
C GLY A 8 23.65 -2.40 4.99
N ASP A 9 22.64 -2.42 4.10
CA ASP A 9 22.84 -2.79 2.70
C ASP A 9 23.30 -1.61 1.83
N TRP A 10 22.93 -0.37 2.19
CA TRP A 10 23.08 0.80 1.32
C TRP A 10 23.83 1.96 1.96
N GLY A 11 24.15 1.91 3.26
CA GLY A 11 24.83 3.01 3.96
C GLY A 11 23.99 4.30 4.07
N LEU A 12 22.67 4.20 3.93
CA LEU A 12 21.72 5.31 4.02
C LEU A 12 21.13 5.39 5.44
N PRO A 13 20.53 6.52 5.84
CA PRO A 13 19.80 6.59 7.10
C PRO A 13 18.73 5.49 7.18
N ALA A 14 18.59 4.84 8.34
CA ALA A 14 17.58 3.78 8.53
C ALA A 14 16.14 4.29 8.30
N ASP A 15 15.92 5.59 8.45
CA ASP A 15 14.65 6.28 8.22
C ASP A 15 14.62 7.07 6.90
N VAL A 16 15.37 6.65 5.89
CA VAL A 16 15.44 7.34 4.59
C VAL A 16 14.06 7.47 3.93
N ILE A 17 13.18 6.49 4.13
CA ILE A 17 11.78 6.56 3.70
C ILE A 17 10.98 7.28 4.78
N LYS A 18 10.52 8.49 4.50
CA LYS A 18 9.83 9.36 5.46
C LYS A 18 8.31 9.16 5.48
N GLY A 19 7.75 8.60 4.45
CA GLY A 19 6.33 8.30 4.33
C GLY A 19 6.05 7.47 3.10
N GLY A 20 4.87 6.90 3.00
CA GLY A 20 4.44 6.16 1.84
C GLY A 20 2.96 6.37 1.53
N VAL A 21 2.65 6.44 0.24
CA VAL A 21 1.27 6.47 -0.25
C VAL A 21 1.06 5.25 -1.13
N ALA A 22 0.03 4.48 -0.83
CA ALA A 22 -0.34 3.30 -1.60
C ALA A 22 -1.83 3.39 -1.95
N ALA A 23 -2.14 3.38 -3.24
CA ALA A 23 -3.50 3.42 -3.74
C ALA A 23 -3.86 2.10 -4.41
N SER A 24 -5.02 1.55 -4.07
CA SER A 24 -5.60 0.38 -4.75
C SER A 24 -4.68 -0.84 -4.79
N GLY A 25 -3.97 -1.11 -3.69
CA GLY A 25 -2.95 -2.16 -3.64
C GLY A 25 -3.52 -3.56 -3.40
N MET A 26 -2.77 -4.57 -3.89
CA MET A 26 -2.96 -5.99 -3.53
C MET A 26 -1.90 -6.36 -2.49
N TYR A 27 -2.25 -6.27 -1.21
CA TYR A 27 -1.28 -6.41 -0.11
C TYR A 27 -1.03 -7.85 0.34
N ASP A 28 -1.90 -8.80 -0.04
CA ASP A 28 -1.63 -10.26 0.03
C ASP A 28 -1.79 -10.85 -1.39
N LEU A 29 -0.77 -11.57 -1.84
CA LEU A 29 -0.75 -12.13 -3.20
C LEU A 29 -1.43 -13.49 -3.31
N GLN A 30 -1.91 -14.09 -2.22
CA GLN A 30 -2.58 -15.39 -2.28
C GLN A 30 -3.84 -15.39 -3.18
N PRO A 31 -4.73 -14.39 -3.14
CA PRO A 31 -5.86 -14.34 -4.07
C PRO A 31 -5.41 -14.23 -5.54
N VAL A 32 -4.31 -13.52 -5.80
CA VAL A 32 -3.73 -13.43 -7.16
C VAL A 32 -3.17 -14.77 -7.60
N GLN A 33 -2.45 -15.48 -6.71
CA GLN A 33 -1.93 -16.82 -6.96
C GLN A 33 -3.05 -17.81 -7.32
N LEU A 34 -4.19 -17.74 -6.63
CA LEU A 34 -5.35 -18.62 -6.85
C LEU A 34 -6.21 -18.21 -8.04
N SER A 35 -5.95 -17.06 -8.65
CA SER A 35 -6.71 -16.56 -9.80
C SER A 35 -6.18 -17.09 -11.13
N SER A 36 -6.96 -16.89 -12.19
CA SER A 36 -6.55 -17.19 -13.57
C SER A 36 -5.28 -16.42 -14.01
N ARG A 37 -4.96 -15.30 -13.35
CA ARG A 37 -3.74 -14.53 -13.62
C ARG A 37 -2.48 -15.33 -13.33
N ASN A 38 -2.54 -16.31 -12.44
CA ASN A 38 -1.37 -17.11 -12.10
C ASN A 38 -0.90 -18.03 -13.24
N GLN A 39 -1.72 -18.24 -14.27
CA GLN A 39 -1.31 -18.96 -15.49
C GLN A 39 -0.11 -18.29 -16.21
N TYR A 40 0.04 -16.97 -16.07
CA TYR A 40 1.15 -16.22 -16.68
C TYR A 40 2.08 -15.55 -15.64
N LEU A 41 1.64 -15.37 -14.40
CA LEU A 41 2.47 -14.77 -13.35
C LEU A 41 3.39 -15.79 -12.67
N HIS A 42 2.99 -17.07 -12.64
CA HIS A 42 3.74 -18.17 -12.02
C HIS A 42 4.16 -17.89 -10.57
N ILE A 43 3.25 -17.29 -9.78
CA ILE A 43 3.47 -17.00 -8.35
C ILE A 43 3.33 -18.32 -7.58
N ASP A 44 4.39 -18.75 -6.91
CA ASP A 44 4.39 -19.87 -5.98
C ASP A 44 4.22 -19.41 -4.51
N ASP A 45 4.12 -20.35 -3.58
CA ASP A 45 3.94 -20.07 -2.16
C ASP A 45 5.10 -19.24 -1.58
N ALA A 46 6.33 -19.48 -2.05
CA ALA A 46 7.49 -18.72 -1.63
C ALA A 46 7.42 -17.26 -2.11
N ALA A 47 6.93 -17.04 -3.34
CA ALA A 47 6.70 -15.70 -3.88
C ALA A 47 5.56 -14.99 -3.14
N VAL A 48 4.46 -15.68 -2.82
CA VAL A 48 3.39 -15.14 -1.98
C VAL A 48 3.94 -14.70 -0.62
N ALA A 49 4.67 -15.56 0.07
CA ALA A 49 5.23 -15.25 1.38
C ALA A 49 6.19 -14.05 1.34
N ARG A 50 7.06 -14.01 0.34
CA ARG A 50 8.11 -12.99 0.21
C ARG A 50 7.59 -11.63 -0.28
N ASN A 51 6.55 -11.60 -1.12
CA ASN A 51 6.12 -10.38 -1.82
C ASN A 51 4.78 -9.82 -1.32
N SER A 52 4.10 -10.49 -0.39
CA SER A 52 2.88 -9.96 0.21
C SER A 52 3.22 -8.93 1.29
N ALA A 53 2.90 -7.66 1.05
CA ALA A 53 3.15 -6.58 2.00
C ALA A 53 2.50 -6.84 3.38
N MET A 54 1.30 -7.40 3.40
CA MET A 54 0.58 -7.81 4.61
C MET A 54 1.39 -8.77 5.51
N ARG A 55 2.22 -9.62 4.89
CA ARG A 55 3.03 -10.63 5.59
C ARG A 55 4.42 -10.13 5.98
N GLN A 56 4.79 -8.93 5.53
CA GLN A 56 6.12 -8.35 5.66
C GLN A 56 6.12 -7.00 6.41
N ILE A 57 5.09 -6.71 7.20
CA ILE A 57 5.03 -5.47 7.98
C ILE A 57 6.13 -5.51 9.05
N PRO A 58 7.14 -4.63 9.00
CA PRO A 58 8.21 -4.61 9.97
C PRO A 58 7.77 -3.95 11.28
N ASP A 59 8.59 -4.05 12.34
CA ASP A 59 8.33 -3.42 13.64
C ASP A 59 8.32 -1.88 13.57
N ARG A 60 8.97 -1.31 12.57
CA ARG A 60 9.01 0.13 12.33
C ARG A 60 8.63 0.43 10.89
N MET A 61 7.54 1.17 10.71
CA MET A 61 7.04 1.64 9.41
C MET A 61 7.09 3.17 9.38
N PRO A 62 7.40 3.77 8.23
CA PRO A 62 7.08 5.19 8.03
C PRO A 62 5.56 5.39 8.05
N PRO A 63 5.08 6.62 8.30
CA PRO A 63 3.66 6.94 8.15
C PRO A 63 3.15 6.56 6.76
N MET A 64 1.96 5.96 6.70
CA MET A 64 1.35 5.48 5.45
C MET A 64 0.01 6.14 5.18
N VAL A 65 -0.25 6.44 3.93
CA VAL A 65 -1.59 6.75 3.41
C VAL A 65 -2.03 5.57 2.54
N ILE A 66 -3.19 5.00 2.84
CA ILE A 66 -3.80 3.91 2.08
C ILE A 66 -5.09 4.42 1.47
N GLY A 67 -5.10 4.58 0.13
CA GLY A 67 -6.26 5.05 -0.62
C GLY A 67 -6.92 3.95 -1.45
N TYR A 68 -8.24 4.00 -1.60
CA TYR A 68 -8.99 3.12 -2.50
C TYR A 68 -10.29 3.78 -2.94
N GLY A 69 -10.81 3.35 -4.09
CA GLY A 69 -12.05 3.86 -4.65
C GLY A 69 -13.27 3.04 -4.22
N GLU A 70 -14.36 3.72 -3.94
CA GLU A 70 -15.63 3.08 -3.56
C GLU A 70 -16.14 2.11 -4.62
N ASN A 71 -15.93 2.41 -5.92
CA ASN A 71 -16.37 1.60 -7.05
C ASN A 71 -15.29 0.64 -7.58
N GLU A 72 -14.26 0.36 -6.80
CA GLU A 72 -13.31 -0.69 -7.14
C GLU A 72 -13.89 -2.09 -6.91
N GLN A 73 -13.25 -3.09 -7.53
CA GLN A 73 -13.57 -4.48 -7.23
C GLN A 73 -13.38 -4.76 -5.73
N LEU A 74 -14.21 -5.62 -5.18
CA LEU A 74 -14.25 -5.93 -3.74
C LEU A 74 -12.87 -6.30 -3.16
N GLU A 75 -12.03 -7.01 -3.91
CA GLU A 75 -10.71 -7.42 -3.43
C GLU A 75 -9.76 -6.23 -3.24
N PHE A 76 -9.74 -5.22 -4.12
CA PHE A 76 -8.91 -4.04 -3.92
C PHE A 76 -9.33 -3.26 -2.67
N ARG A 77 -10.63 -3.10 -2.47
CA ARG A 77 -11.19 -2.45 -1.27
C ARG A 77 -10.84 -3.24 -0.01
N ARG A 78 -11.16 -4.55 0.00
CA ARG A 78 -10.86 -5.44 1.12
C ARG A 78 -9.39 -5.40 1.50
N HIS A 79 -8.49 -5.55 0.54
CA HIS A 79 -7.04 -5.51 0.76
C HIS A 79 -6.58 -4.19 1.37
N SER A 80 -7.09 -3.06 0.86
CA SER A 80 -6.73 -1.74 1.37
C SER A 80 -7.21 -1.53 2.81
N GLN A 81 -8.47 -1.90 3.11
CA GLN A 81 -9.06 -1.81 4.45
C GLN A 81 -8.34 -2.72 5.45
N GLU A 82 -8.09 -3.99 5.09
CA GLU A 82 -7.40 -4.94 5.96
C GLU A 82 -5.95 -4.51 6.23
N PHE A 83 -5.24 -4.01 5.22
CA PHE A 83 -3.87 -3.55 5.40
C PHE A 83 -3.79 -2.31 6.28
N ALA A 84 -4.66 -1.32 6.07
CA ALA A 84 -4.76 -0.15 6.93
C ALA A 84 -5.12 -0.51 8.38
N ALA A 85 -6.06 -1.45 8.57
CA ALA A 85 -6.43 -1.95 9.89
C ALA A 85 -5.26 -2.65 10.58
N GLU A 86 -4.51 -3.49 9.87
CA GLU A 86 -3.35 -4.20 10.41
C GLU A 86 -2.20 -3.25 10.78
N LEU A 87 -1.94 -2.21 9.97
CA LEU A 87 -0.96 -1.18 10.30
C LEU A 87 -1.33 -0.48 11.62
N ARG A 88 -2.59 -0.06 11.77
CA ARG A 88 -3.07 0.56 13.02
C ARG A 88 -3.05 -0.38 14.21
N ARG A 89 -3.37 -1.67 14.00
CA ARG A 89 -3.30 -2.69 15.07
C ARG A 89 -1.87 -2.88 15.60
N ARG A 90 -0.86 -2.62 14.76
CA ARG A 90 0.56 -2.64 15.14
C ARG A 90 1.11 -1.29 15.58
N ASP A 91 0.23 -0.33 15.88
CA ASP A 91 0.57 1.04 16.30
C ASP A 91 1.38 1.83 15.27
N HIS A 92 1.26 1.49 13.96
CA HIS A 92 1.83 2.29 12.89
C HIS A 92 0.89 3.43 12.48
N ALA A 93 1.46 4.61 12.20
CA ALA A 93 0.71 5.74 11.68
C ALA A 93 0.14 5.41 10.29
N CYS A 94 -1.18 5.39 10.17
CA CYS A 94 -1.86 5.06 8.91
C CYS A 94 -3.14 5.90 8.74
N THR A 95 -3.16 6.72 7.69
CA THR A 95 -4.34 7.41 7.19
C THR A 95 -5.00 6.57 6.12
N GLU A 96 -6.28 6.29 6.26
CA GLU A 96 -7.08 5.56 5.29
C GLU A 96 -8.04 6.52 4.59
N ILE A 97 -8.09 6.47 3.25
CA ILE A 97 -8.91 7.35 2.43
C ILE A 97 -9.78 6.51 1.49
N ASP A 98 -11.09 6.49 1.76
CA ASP A 98 -12.10 6.00 0.83
C ASP A 98 -12.48 7.13 -0.13
N MET A 99 -12.35 6.88 -1.44
CA MET A 99 -12.61 7.87 -2.50
C MET A 99 -13.99 7.60 -3.11
N PRO A 100 -15.03 8.38 -2.74
CA PRO A 100 -16.38 8.15 -3.21
C PRO A 100 -16.50 8.20 -4.73
N GLY A 101 -17.20 7.22 -5.30
CA GLY A 101 -17.54 7.17 -6.72
C GLY A 101 -16.40 6.78 -7.65
N LEU A 102 -15.16 6.66 -7.17
CA LEU A 102 -14.01 6.35 -8.02
C LEU A 102 -13.82 4.84 -8.24
N ASN A 103 -13.47 4.48 -9.46
CA ASN A 103 -13.04 3.14 -9.83
C ASN A 103 -11.50 3.03 -9.82
N HIS A 104 -10.99 1.82 -10.03
CA HIS A 104 -9.55 1.52 -9.98
C HIS A 104 -8.67 2.40 -10.90
N PHE A 105 -9.14 2.71 -12.10
CA PHE A 105 -8.38 3.54 -13.05
C PHE A 105 -8.36 5.00 -12.62
N GLN A 106 -9.49 5.50 -12.13
CA GLN A 106 -9.63 6.87 -11.65
C GLN A 106 -8.80 7.13 -10.38
N MET A 107 -8.49 6.09 -9.60
CA MET A 107 -7.59 6.22 -8.46
C MET A 107 -6.18 6.66 -8.87
N ALA A 108 -5.65 6.15 -9.99
CA ALA A 108 -4.35 6.59 -10.50
C ALA A 108 -4.36 8.05 -10.96
N GLU A 109 -5.49 8.53 -11.49
CA GLU A 109 -5.65 9.91 -11.94
C GLU A 109 -5.61 10.91 -10.78
N GLN A 110 -5.92 10.47 -9.55
CA GLN A 110 -5.89 11.33 -8.36
C GLN A 110 -4.49 11.87 -8.04
N PHE A 111 -3.43 11.19 -8.47
CA PHE A 111 -2.06 11.68 -8.33
C PHE A 111 -1.73 12.85 -9.26
N ALA A 112 -2.56 13.12 -10.27
CA ALA A 112 -2.41 14.25 -11.18
C ALA A 112 -3.21 15.50 -10.75
N ASP A 113 -4.12 15.37 -9.77
CA ASP A 113 -4.91 16.48 -9.24
C ASP A 113 -4.40 16.88 -7.85
N ALA A 114 -3.75 18.04 -7.79
CA ALA A 114 -3.22 18.58 -6.53
C ALA A 114 -4.30 18.82 -5.46
N ASN A 115 -5.58 18.96 -5.85
CA ASN A 115 -6.68 19.17 -4.92
C ASN A 115 -7.38 17.87 -4.49
N SER A 116 -6.97 16.73 -5.04
CA SER A 116 -7.54 15.44 -4.62
C SER A 116 -7.21 15.13 -3.16
N PRO A 117 -8.12 14.46 -2.41
CA PRO A 117 -7.83 14.05 -1.04
C PRO A 117 -6.55 13.21 -0.92
N LEU A 118 -6.26 12.39 -1.94
CA LEU A 118 -5.06 11.55 -1.97
C LEU A 118 -3.79 12.40 -2.05
N MET A 119 -3.77 13.42 -2.93
CA MET A 119 -2.62 14.33 -3.05
C MET A 119 -2.49 15.26 -1.85
N GLN A 120 -3.58 15.73 -1.28
CA GLN A 120 -3.52 16.52 -0.04
C GLN A 120 -2.88 15.73 1.10
N ALA A 121 -3.24 14.46 1.26
CA ALA A 121 -2.57 13.59 2.23
C ALA A 121 -1.09 13.32 1.89
N CYS A 122 -0.70 13.30 0.62
CA CYS A 122 0.71 13.28 0.22
C CYS A 122 1.45 14.54 0.67
N PHE A 123 0.85 15.72 0.47
CA PHE A 123 1.45 16.98 0.90
C PHE A 123 1.61 17.07 2.42
N GLU A 124 0.62 16.60 3.17
CA GLU A 124 0.72 16.50 4.63
C GLU A 124 1.88 15.58 5.08
N LEU A 125 2.07 14.44 4.39
CA LEU A 125 3.19 13.52 4.69
C LEU A 125 4.57 14.15 4.47
N ILE A 126 4.71 15.03 3.49
CA ILE A 126 5.98 15.70 3.17
C ILE A 126 6.11 17.08 3.83
N GLY A 127 5.08 17.54 4.55
CA GLY A 127 5.10 18.78 5.32
C GLY A 127 4.97 20.05 4.48
N VAL A 128 4.21 20.01 3.40
CA VAL A 128 3.91 21.19 2.55
C VAL A 128 2.41 21.36 2.36
#